data_aaade5a36e0f642d5f5f607217cb1a6e
#
_entry.id   aaade5a36e0f642d5f5f607217cb1a6e
#
_cell.length_a   1.000
_cell.length_b   1.000
_cell.length_c   1.000
_cell.angle_alpha   90.00
_cell.angle_beta   90.00
_cell.angle_gamma   90.00
#
_symmetry.space_group_name_H-M   'P 1'
#
loop_
_entity.id
_entity.type
_entity.pdbx_description
1 polymer ?
#
loop_
_entity_poly.entity_id
_entity_poly.type
_entity_poly.pdbx_seq_one_letter_code
_entity_poly.pdbx_strand_id
1 'polypeptide(L)'
;MKPSVTKTGSACILESKGLFYGILLITDGTNAVTLDIYDSKTASGTKIIPTSTITTNSADRLRSISFALPLHVSNGIYVNVTCSGTVAYMVYFEER
;
A
#
# COMPACT_ATOMS: atom_id res chain seq x y z
N MET A 1 -2.65 -15.47 4.44
CA MET A 1 -2.70 -14.01 4.38
C MET A 1 -2.53 -13.44 5.78
N LYS A 2 -1.68 -12.45 5.90
CA LYS A 2 -1.49 -11.76 7.19
C LYS A 2 -1.37 -10.26 6.94
N PRO A 3 -1.74 -9.43 7.93
CA PRO A 3 -1.53 -7.99 7.83
C PRO A 3 -0.08 -7.63 8.15
N SER A 4 0.43 -6.57 7.54
CA SER A 4 1.65 -5.93 8.00
C SER A 4 1.36 -5.21 9.32
N VAL A 5 2.42 -4.79 10.03
CA VAL A 5 2.19 -3.79 11.09
C VAL A 5 1.74 -2.49 10.45
N THR A 6 1.07 -1.65 11.23
CA THR A 6 0.65 -0.33 10.73
C THR A 6 1.87 0.50 10.36
N LYS A 7 1.84 1.07 9.16
CA LYS A 7 2.90 1.93 8.64
C LYS A 7 2.36 3.34 8.47
N THR A 8 3.21 4.32 8.66
CA THR A 8 2.85 5.74 8.53
C THR A 8 3.68 6.46 7.47
N GLY A 9 4.53 5.76 6.76
CA GLY A 9 5.34 6.30 5.69
C GLY A 9 5.71 5.21 4.70
N SER A 10 6.51 5.55 3.71
CA SER A 10 6.96 4.59 2.71
C SER A 10 7.77 3.48 3.37
N ALA A 11 7.54 2.24 2.96
CA ALA A 11 8.21 1.09 3.57
C ALA A 11 8.24 -0.10 2.63
N CYS A 12 9.25 -0.94 2.80
CA CYS A 12 9.30 -2.26 2.19
C CYS A 12 8.55 -3.23 3.11
N ILE A 13 7.49 -3.83 2.60
CA ILE A 13 6.64 -4.72 3.38
C ILE A 13 7.14 -6.16 3.29
N LEU A 14 7.58 -6.56 2.10
CA LEU A 14 8.06 -7.92 1.83
C LEU A 14 9.29 -7.81 0.93
N GLU A 15 10.36 -8.55 1.29
CA GLU A 15 11.63 -8.50 0.56
C GLU A 15 11.88 -9.72 -0.32
N SER A 16 10.85 -10.52 -0.54
CA SER A 16 10.95 -11.75 -1.32
C SER A 16 9.67 -11.95 -2.12
N LYS A 17 9.58 -13.05 -2.84
CA LYS A 17 8.38 -13.37 -3.58
C LYS A 17 7.22 -13.68 -2.63
N GLY A 18 6.00 -13.43 -3.08
CA GLY A 18 4.82 -13.69 -2.28
C GLY A 18 3.55 -13.33 -3.00
N LEU A 19 2.51 -13.09 -2.21
CA LEU A 19 1.19 -12.73 -2.70
C LEU A 19 0.75 -11.41 -2.06
N PHE A 20 0.19 -10.54 -2.89
CA PHE A 20 -0.39 -9.27 -2.44
C PHE A 20 -1.91 -9.39 -2.48
N TYR A 21 -2.57 -9.23 -1.34
CA TYR A 21 -4.02 -9.34 -1.22
C TYR A 21 -4.71 -7.99 -1.24
N GLY A 22 -4.07 -6.96 -0.76
CA GLY A 22 -4.67 -5.63 -0.73
C GLY A 22 -4.02 -4.71 0.29
N ILE A 23 -4.59 -3.51 0.38
CA ILE A 23 -4.11 -2.47 1.29
C ILE A 23 -5.31 -1.76 1.91
N LEU A 24 -5.19 -1.44 3.19
CA LEU A 24 -6.13 -0.61 3.91
C LEU A 24 -5.44 0.69 4.25
N LEU A 25 -6.03 1.81 3.84
CA LEU A 25 -5.43 3.13 4.00
C LEU A 25 -6.36 4.05 4.79
N ILE A 26 -5.80 4.76 5.75
CA ILE A 26 -6.52 5.76 6.52
C ILE A 26 -5.78 7.09 6.36
N THR A 27 -6.52 8.14 5.98
CA THR A 27 -5.97 9.48 5.78
C THR A 27 -6.32 10.40 6.95
N ASP A 28 -5.79 11.63 6.93
CA ASP A 28 -6.16 12.63 7.92
C ASP A 28 -7.49 13.32 7.58
N GLY A 29 -8.07 13.00 6.43
CA GLY A 29 -9.34 13.59 6.01
C GLY A 29 -9.22 14.98 5.39
N THR A 30 -8.00 15.50 5.24
CA THR A 30 -7.76 16.85 4.74
C THR A 30 -6.83 16.85 3.54
N ASN A 31 -5.74 16.09 3.60
CA ASN A 31 -4.70 16.07 2.58
C ASN A 31 -4.83 14.85 1.69
N ALA A 32 -4.65 15.04 0.38
CA ALA A 32 -4.63 13.94 -0.56
C ALA A 32 -3.39 13.07 -0.35
N VAL A 33 -3.51 11.78 -0.63
CA VAL A 33 -2.43 10.82 -0.53
C VAL A 33 -2.11 10.31 -1.93
N THR A 34 -0.85 10.36 -2.31
CA THR A 34 -0.38 9.74 -3.53
C THR A 34 0.27 8.40 -3.17
N LEU A 35 -0.18 7.34 -3.83
CA LEU A 35 0.19 5.97 -3.51
C LEU A 35 0.76 5.27 -4.74
N ASP A 36 1.90 4.62 -4.55
CA ASP A 36 2.48 3.68 -5.51
C ASP A 36 2.80 2.38 -4.78
N ILE A 37 2.51 1.24 -5.41
CA ILE A 37 2.90 -0.04 -4.86
C ILE A 37 3.72 -0.79 -5.90
N TYR A 38 4.94 -1.19 -5.54
CA TYR A 38 5.91 -1.81 -6.43
C TYR A 38 6.11 -3.28 -6.13
N ASP A 39 6.30 -4.08 -7.17
CA ASP A 39 6.84 -5.45 -7.07
C ASP A 39 8.36 -5.30 -6.99
N SER A 40 8.85 -4.90 -5.83
CA SER A 40 10.26 -4.57 -5.64
C SER A 40 10.55 -4.43 -4.16
N LYS A 41 11.83 -4.35 -3.82
CA LYS A 41 12.29 -4.02 -2.47
C LYS A 41 12.45 -2.51 -2.28
N THR A 42 12.39 -1.75 -3.36
CA THR A 42 12.60 -0.31 -3.35
C THR A 42 11.52 0.39 -4.17
N ALA A 43 11.48 1.72 -4.11
CA ALA A 43 10.53 2.54 -4.86
C ALA A 43 10.92 2.63 -6.34
N SER A 44 11.08 1.49 -7.00
CA SER A 44 11.45 1.41 -8.40
C SER A 44 11.00 0.09 -8.99
N GLY A 45 10.98 0.00 -10.32
CA GLY A 45 10.63 -1.22 -11.01
C GLY A 45 9.16 -1.31 -11.38
N THR A 46 8.65 -2.51 -11.47
CA THR A 46 7.27 -2.77 -11.90
C THR A 46 6.28 -2.43 -10.79
N LYS A 47 5.26 -1.67 -11.11
CA LYS A 47 4.21 -1.34 -10.16
C LYS A 47 3.15 -2.42 -10.13
N ILE A 48 2.74 -2.82 -8.91
CA ILE A 48 1.58 -3.69 -8.72
C ILE A 48 0.32 -2.88 -8.92
N ILE A 49 0.31 -1.66 -8.38
CA ILE A 49 -0.79 -0.71 -8.51
C ILE A 49 -0.21 0.57 -9.09
N PRO A 50 -0.81 1.13 -10.16
CA PRO A 50 -0.33 2.39 -10.72
C PRO A 50 -0.44 3.53 -9.73
N THR A 51 0.32 4.60 -9.97
CA THR A 51 0.24 5.81 -9.15
C THR A 51 -1.22 6.26 -9.03
N SER A 52 -1.68 6.41 -7.81
CA SER A 52 -3.06 6.76 -7.51
C SER A 52 -3.10 7.92 -6.52
N THR A 53 -3.99 8.88 -6.77
CA THR A 53 -4.25 9.96 -5.83
C THR A 53 -5.56 9.67 -5.13
N ILE A 54 -5.51 9.61 -3.81
CA ILE A 54 -6.66 9.28 -2.97
C ILE A 54 -7.04 10.52 -2.19
N THR A 55 -8.28 10.97 -2.37
CA THR A 55 -8.82 12.09 -1.60
C THR A 55 -9.93 11.58 -0.70
N THR A 56 -9.95 12.07 0.53
CA THR A 56 -10.96 11.74 1.52
C THR A 56 -11.40 13.03 2.20
N ASN A 57 -12.41 12.92 3.06
CA ASN A 57 -12.86 14.04 3.87
C ASN A 57 -12.90 13.64 5.35
N SER A 58 -13.18 14.58 6.22
CA SER A 58 -13.13 14.32 7.66
C SER A 58 -14.16 13.30 8.13
N ALA A 59 -15.21 13.07 7.36
CA ALA A 59 -16.24 12.07 7.68
C ALA A 59 -15.93 10.70 7.08
N ASP A 60 -15.02 10.63 6.10
CA ASP A 60 -14.72 9.38 5.38
C ASP A 60 -13.23 9.34 5.07
N ARG A 61 -12.46 8.75 5.98
CA ARG A 61 -11.00 8.71 5.92
C ARG A 61 -10.44 7.39 5.46
N LEU A 62 -11.29 6.39 5.29
CA LEU A 62 -10.86 5.02 5.03
C LEU A 62 -10.99 4.70 3.55
N ARG A 63 -9.95 4.08 3.00
CA ARG A 63 -9.99 3.50 1.66
C ARG A 63 -9.36 2.13 1.71
N SER A 64 -9.95 1.18 1.00
CA SER A 64 -9.38 -0.15 0.88
C SER A 64 -9.34 -0.56 -0.58
N ILE A 65 -8.29 -1.28 -0.93
CA ILE A 65 -8.14 -1.89 -2.24
C ILE A 65 -7.91 -3.36 -1.98
N SER A 66 -8.77 -4.21 -2.55
CA SER A 66 -8.64 -5.65 -2.40
C SER A 66 -8.94 -6.34 -3.73
N PHE A 67 -8.39 -7.54 -3.87
CA PHE A 67 -8.55 -8.31 -5.08
C PHE A 67 -9.25 -9.62 -4.75
N ALA A 68 -10.11 -10.09 -5.67
CA ALA A 68 -10.81 -11.37 -5.50
C ALA A 68 -9.80 -12.51 -5.43
N LEU A 69 -8.70 -12.40 -6.18
CA LEU A 69 -7.60 -13.36 -6.14
C LEU A 69 -6.31 -12.59 -5.85
N PRO A 70 -5.39 -13.17 -5.08
CA PRO A 70 -4.15 -12.48 -4.76
C PRO A 70 -3.25 -12.32 -5.99
N LEU A 71 -2.44 -11.27 -5.99
CA LEU A 71 -1.48 -11.00 -7.05
C LEU A 71 -0.12 -11.56 -6.65
N HIS A 72 0.52 -12.28 -7.56
CA HIS A 72 1.87 -12.79 -7.35
C HIS A 72 2.88 -11.67 -7.50
N VAL A 73 3.81 -11.59 -6.56
CA VAL A 73 4.95 -10.68 -6.66
C VAL A 73 6.23 -11.51 -6.66
N SER A 74 7.18 -11.11 -7.47
CA SER A 74 8.43 -11.86 -7.67
C SER A 74 9.59 -11.32 -6.85
N ASN A 75 9.59 -10.03 -6.53
CA ASN A 75 10.73 -9.33 -5.92
C ASN A 75 10.42 -8.77 -4.54
N GLY A 76 9.16 -8.54 -4.23
CA GLY A 76 8.77 -7.98 -2.96
C GLY A 76 7.56 -7.09 -3.07
N ILE A 77 7.28 -6.38 -1.98
CA ILE A 77 6.19 -5.40 -1.92
C ILE A 77 6.74 -4.14 -1.28
N TYR A 78 6.79 -3.05 -2.04
CA TYR A 78 7.21 -1.75 -1.53
C TYR A 78 6.07 -0.76 -1.71
N VAL A 79 5.68 -0.10 -0.63
CA VAL A 79 4.65 0.95 -0.66
C VAL A 79 5.33 2.30 -0.56
N ASN A 80 5.08 3.15 -1.55
CA ASN A 80 5.56 4.53 -1.57
C ASN A 80 4.35 5.44 -1.40
N VAL A 81 4.30 6.18 -0.29
CA VAL A 81 3.21 7.11 -0.02
C VAL A 81 3.77 8.52 0.12
N THR A 82 3.03 9.48 -0.42
CA THR A 82 3.35 10.90 -0.31
C THR A 82 2.09 11.63 0.17
N CYS A 83 2.22 12.33 1.27
CA CYS A 83 1.11 13.08 1.86
C CYS A 83 1.68 14.24 2.68
N SER A 84 1.09 15.43 2.56
CA SER A 84 1.52 16.58 3.35
C SER A 84 1.01 16.54 4.80
N GLY A 85 0.07 15.64 5.08
CA GLY A 85 -0.43 15.42 6.44
C GLY A 85 -0.05 14.03 6.95
N THR A 86 -0.93 13.39 7.69
CA THR A 86 -0.70 12.06 8.24
C THR A 86 -1.46 11.00 7.45
N VAL A 87 -0.87 9.81 7.40
CA VAL A 87 -1.46 8.65 6.76
C VAL A 87 -1.05 7.41 7.54
N ALA A 88 -1.92 6.42 7.58
CA ALA A 88 -1.61 5.12 8.14
C ALA A 88 -2.15 4.05 7.20
N TYR A 89 -1.43 2.95 7.06
CA TYR A 89 -1.88 1.86 6.20
C TYR A 89 -1.38 0.51 6.71
N MET A 90 -2.05 -0.53 6.25
CA MET A 90 -1.63 -1.92 6.45
C MET A 90 -1.74 -2.64 5.11
N VAL A 91 -0.77 -3.49 4.83
CA VAL A 91 -0.78 -4.33 3.62
C VAL A 91 -1.11 -5.75 4.04
N TYR A 92 -2.00 -6.40 3.29
CA TYR A 92 -2.34 -7.80 3.50
C TYR A 92 -1.61 -8.63 2.48
N PHE A 93 -0.80 -9.57 2.94
CA PHE A 93 0.11 -10.30 2.08
C PHE A 93 0.41 -11.70 2.63
N GLU A 94 1.08 -12.49 1.83
CA GLU A 94 1.58 -13.81 2.22
C GLU A 94 2.93 -14.02 1.56
N GLU A 95 3.91 -14.44 2.35
CA GLU A 95 5.24 -14.76 1.84
C GLU A 95 5.24 -16.17 1.25
N ARG A 96 5.95 -16.35 0.15
CA ARG A 96 6.01 -17.66 -0.54
C ARG A 96 7.44 -18.17 -0.74
#